data_10b742dfa0fb33a447eb20b02fcb16d5
#
_entry.id   10b742dfa0fb33a447eb20b02fcb16d5
#
_cell.length_a   1.000
_cell.length_b   1.000
_cell.length_c   1.000
_cell.angle_alpha   90.00
_cell.angle_beta   90.00
_cell.angle_gamma   90.00
#
_symmetry.space_group_name_H-M   'P 1'
#
loop_
_entity.id
_entity.type
_entity.pdbx_description
1 polymer ?
#
loop_
_entity_poly.entity_id
_entity_poly.type
_entity_poly.pdbx_seq_one_letter_code
_entity_poly.pdbx_strand_id
1 'polypeptide(L)'
;MHTPHTESPPRPPEHRPATLSTGVLALCSVLLLTLVGVEWRPLLELDADIARTTHRWAVEERGLTQTSRILTDWVWDPWTMRVLCGVAAALLAWRYAAPWSALWLVLTVAVATVVQQGLKAALDRARPVWPDPVDSAHYAAFPSGHAMTATVVCGLLLWLLHRHGVGRVLWRTALAVAVLSVTGVGLTRVWLGVHWPTDVLGGWLTGALVVAAAVTVHRRRCPARR
;
A
#
# COMPACT_ATOMS: atom_id res chain seq x y z
N MET A 1 -8.07 -51.31 35.09
CA MET A 1 -6.97 -50.87 34.19
C MET A 1 -7.35 -49.51 33.64
N HIS A 2 -6.78 -48.42 34.21
CA HIS A 2 -6.96 -47.06 33.66
C HIS A 2 -5.88 -46.82 32.63
N THR A 3 -6.27 -46.59 31.38
CA THR A 3 -5.35 -46.13 30.33
C THR A 3 -5.02 -44.66 30.60
N PRO A 4 -3.76 -44.25 30.66
CA PRO A 4 -3.41 -42.85 30.81
C PRO A 4 -3.76 -42.09 29.53
N HIS A 5 -4.55 -41.04 29.68
CA HIS A 5 -4.76 -40.04 28.61
C HIS A 5 -3.44 -39.32 28.35
N THR A 6 -2.81 -39.62 27.22
CA THR A 6 -1.67 -38.84 26.71
C THR A 6 -2.20 -37.47 26.26
N GLU A 7 -1.92 -36.46 27.06
CA GLU A 7 -2.13 -35.04 26.66
C GLU A 7 -1.27 -34.78 25.42
N SER A 8 -1.94 -34.37 24.34
CA SER A 8 -1.25 -33.90 23.15
C SER A 8 -0.46 -32.63 23.47
N PRO A 9 0.79 -32.51 23.02
CA PRO A 9 1.59 -31.33 23.32
C PRO A 9 0.90 -30.06 22.80
N PRO A 10 1.00 -28.91 23.51
CA PRO A 10 0.38 -27.67 23.12
C PRO A 10 0.88 -27.24 21.73
N ARG A 11 -0.07 -26.97 20.82
CA ARG A 11 0.26 -26.46 19.48
C ARG A 11 1.04 -25.15 19.63
N PRO A 12 2.18 -25.00 18.92
CA PRO A 12 2.91 -23.74 18.95
C PRO A 12 2.01 -22.59 18.43
N PRO A 13 2.12 -21.41 19.01
CA PRO A 13 1.26 -20.28 18.64
C PRO A 13 1.43 -19.94 17.15
N GLU A 14 0.32 -19.90 16.41
CA GLU A 14 0.25 -19.59 14.95
C GLU A 14 0.69 -18.15 14.60
N HIS A 15 1.30 -17.43 15.55
CA HIS A 15 1.69 -16.03 15.37
C HIS A 15 3.06 -15.81 14.71
N ARG A 16 3.87 -16.86 14.55
CA ARG A 16 5.23 -16.75 13.98
C ARG A 16 5.28 -16.21 12.53
N PRO A 17 4.44 -16.65 11.57
CA PRO A 17 4.56 -16.16 10.19
C PRO A 17 4.17 -14.69 10.01
N ALA A 18 3.19 -14.19 10.78
CA ALA A 18 2.75 -12.80 10.66
C ALA A 18 3.77 -11.80 11.23
N THR A 19 4.49 -12.15 12.30
CA THR A 19 5.54 -11.31 12.86
C THR A 19 6.78 -11.29 11.99
N LEU A 20 7.13 -12.42 11.37
CA LEU A 20 8.27 -12.52 10.46
C LEU A 20 8.03 -11.66 9.21
N SER A 21 6.86 -11.76 8.58
CA SER A 21 6.54 -10.95 7.40
C SER A 21 6.53 -9.44 7.69
N THR A 22 6.03 -9.03 8.85
CA THR A 22 6.09 -7.62 9.28
C THR A 22 7.53 -7.18 9.51
N GLY A 23 8.37 -8.02 10.10
CA GLY A 23 9.79 -7.74 10.30
C GLY A 23 10.55 -7.58 8.96
N VAL A 24 10.31 -8.45 8.00
CA VAL A 24 10.90 -8.34 6.64
C VAL A 24 10.44 -7.06 5.95
N LEU A 25 9.15 -6.73 6.00
CA LEU A 25 8.63 -5.47 5.42
C LEU A 25 9.27 -4.25 6.08
N ALA A 26 9.43 -4.26 7.40
CA ALA A 26 10.10 -3.18 8.13
C ALA A 26 11.57 -3.04 7.69
N LEU A 27 12.29 -4.16 7.61
CA LEU A 27 13.69 -4.16 7.17
C LEU A 27 13.84 -3.63 5.73
N CYS A 28 13.02 -4.12 4.80
CA CYS A 28 13.03 -3.66 3.41
C CYS A 28 12.67 -2.15 3.30
N SER A 29 11.69 -1.71 4.10
CA SER A 29 11.30 -0.29 4.13
C SER A 29 12.43 0.59 4.64
N VAL A 30 13.06 0.21 5.76
CA VAL A 30 14.18 0.96 6.34
C VAL A 30 15.38 0.96 5.39
N LEU A 31 15.71 -0.18 4.79
CA LEU A 31 16.81 -0.27 3.83
C LEU A 31 16.60 0.66 2.64
N LEU A 32 15.41 0.60 2.00
CA LEU A 32 15.10 1.46 0.86
C LEU A 32 15.14 2.94 1.26
N LEU A 33 14.56 3.28 2.41
CA LEU A 33 14.53 4.63 2.95
C LEU A 33 15.95 5.16 3.21
N THR A 34 16.82 4.33 3.76
CA THR A 34 18.23 4.66 3.98
C THR A 34 18.95 4.89 2.66
N LEU A 35 18.81 3.97 1.69
CA LEU A 35 19.48 4.08 0.37
C LEU A 35 19.04 5.34 -0.39
N VAL A 36 17.77 5.69 -0.34
CA VAL A 36 17.23 6.91 -0.94
C VAL A 36 17.72 8.15 -0.16
N GLY A 37 17.70 8.10 1.18
CA GLY A 37 18.08 9.22 2.02
C GLY A 37 19.57 9.56 1.99
N VAL A 38 20.45 8.55 1.78
CA VAL A 38 21.89 8.76 1.58
C VAL A 38 22.28 8.97 0.10
N GLU A 39 21.29 9.07 -0.77
CA GLU A 39 21.47 9.28 -2.21
C GLU A 39 22.43 8.26 -2.85
N TRP A 40 22.24 6.96 -2.54
CA TRP A 40 23.10 5.90 -3.05
C TRP A 40 23.07 5.85 -4.58
N ARG A 41 24.16 6.29 -5.20
CA ARG A 41 24.25 6.53 -6.64
C ARG A 41 23.76 5.38 -7.53
N PRO A 42 24.15 4.11 -7.31
CA PRO A 42 23.69 3.04 -8.20
C PRO A 42 22.16 2.89 -8.25
N LEU A 43 21.47 3.16 -7.13
CA LEU A 43 20.01 3.11 -7.08
C LEU A 43 19.38 4.31 -7.80
N LEU A 44 19.95 5.51 -7.63
CA LEU A 44 19.47 6.72 -8.29
C LEU A 44 19.72 6.67 -9.80
N GLU A 45 20.84 6.10 -10.25
CA GLU A 45 21.14 5.88 -11.66
C GLU A 45 20.14 4.90 -12.29
N LEU A 46 19.84 3.80 -11.60
CA LEU A 46 18.77 2.86 -12.02
C LEU A 46 17.40 3.52 -12.12
N ASP A 47 17.02 4.32 -11.12
CA ASP A 47 15.79 5.12 -11.15
C ASP A 47 15.74 6.02 -12.39
N ALA A 48 16.82 6.73 -12.64
CA ALA A 48 16.92 7.65 -13.77
C ALA A 48 16.87 6.92 -15.11
N ASP A 49 17.52 5.76 -15.25
CA ASP A 49 17.52 4.97 -16.50
C ASP A 49 16.11 4.44 -16.83
N ILE A 50 15.42 3.88 -15.81
CA ILE A 50 14.06 3.40 -15.98
C ILE A 50 13.12 4.58 -16.31
N ALA A 51 13.24 5.69 -15.56
CA ALA A 51 12.37 6.85 -15.78
C ALA A 51 12.61 7.48 -17.17
N ARG A 52 13.84 7.61 -17.63
CA ARG A 52 14.14 8.10 -19.00
C ARG A 52 13.56 7.19 -20.08
N THR A 53 13.65 5.89 -19.88
CA THR A 53 13.13 4.93 -20.86
C THR A 53 11.63 4.95 -20.93
N THR A 54 10.96 4.91 -19.77
CA THR A 54 9.49 4.96 -19.70
C THR A 54 8.93 6.31 -20.20
N HIS A 55 9.61 7.42 -19.89
CA HIS A 55 9.19 8.74 -20.36
C HIS A 55 9.22 8.86 -21.88
N ARG A 56 10.28 8.35 -22.56
CA ARG A 56 10.33 8.32 -24.04
C ARG A 56 9.11 7.59 -24.62
N TRP A 57 8.79 6.41 -24.08
CA TRP A 57 7.61 5.68 -24.52
C TRP A 57 6.30 6.43 -24.24
N ALA A 58 6.22 7.11 -23.10
CA ALA A 58 5.03 7.87 -22.72
C ALA A 58 4.76 9.07 -23.64
N VAL A 59 5.80 9.70 -24.18
CA VAL A 59 5.68 10.78 -25.18
C VAL A 59 5.18 10.23 -26.52
N GLU A 60 5.67 9.06 -26.93
CA GLU A 60 5.30 8.42 -28.20
C GLU A 60 3.88 7.81 -28.13
N GLU A 61 3.54 7.12 -27.02
CA GLU A 61 2.31 6.35 -26.87
C GLU A 61 1.19 7.16 -26.20
N ARG A 62 0.68 8.17 -26.92
CA ARG A 62 -0.32 9.12 -26.41
C ARG A 62 -1.59 8.45 -25.86
N GLY A 63 -2.05 7.35 -26.49
CA GLY A 63 -3.24 6.63 -26.06
C GLY A 63 -3.07 5.99 -24.69
N LEU A 64 -1.95 5.31 -24.47
CA LEU A 64 -1.62 4.69 -23.18
C LEU A 64 -1.38 5.75 -22.10
N THR A 65 -0.74 6.86 -22.47
CA THR A 65 -0.50 7.99 -21.56
C THR A 65 -1.82 8.63 -21.11
N GLN A 66 -2.76 8.85 -22.02
CA GLN A 66 -4.08 9.37 -21.66
C GLN A 66 -4.87 8.40 -20.79
N THR A 67 -4.83 7.11 -21.11
CA THR A 67 -5.45 6.07 -20.27
C THR A 67 -4.83 6.04 -18.86
N SER A 68 -3.51 6.14 -18.77
CA SER A 68 -2.78 6.19 -17.49
C SER A 68 -3.19 7.39 -16.64
N ARG A 69 -3.40 8.57 -17.26
CA ARG A 69 -3.92 9.75 -16.57
C ARG A 69 -5.33 9.52 -16.04
N ILE A 70 -6.26 9.04 -16.88
CA ILE A 70 -7.64 8.79 -16.46
C ILE A 70 -7.68 7.80 -15.29
N LEU A 71 -6.93 6.71 -15.36
CA LEU A 71 -6.89 5.73 -14.29
C LEU A 71 -6.29 6.30 -13.00
N THR A 72 -5.22 7.07 -13.11
CA THR A 72 -4.53 7.67 -11.96
C THR A 72 -5.33 8.79 -11.31
N ASP A 73 -5.98 9.65 -12.11
CA ASP A 73 -6.64 10.85 -11.60
C ASP A 73 -8.08 10.59 -11.12
N TRP A 74 -8.71 9.51 -11.57
CA TRP A 74 -10.10 9.21 -11.23
C TRP A 74 -10.27 7.91 -10.45
N VAL A 75 -9.67 6.80 -10.91
CA VAL A 75 -9.87 5.48 -10.30
C VAL A 75 -8.95 5.28 -9.11
N TRP A 76 -7.67 5.60 -9.28
CA TRP A 76 -6.62 5.38 -8.28
C TRP A 76 -6.15 6.65 -7.59
N ASP A 77 -6.88 7.75 -7.77
CA ASP A 77 -6.60 8.99 -7.05
C ASP A 77 -6.68 8.76 -5.53
N PRO A 78 -5.76 9.34 -4.74
CA PRO A 78 -5.76 9.19 -3.29
C PRO A 78 -7.06 9.61 -2.60
N TRP A 79 -7.79 10.61 -3.13
CA TRP A 79 -9.09 10.99 -2.59
C TRP A 79 -10.15 9.94 -2.90
N THR A 80 -10.23 9.46 -4.14
CA THR A 80 -11.14 8.37 -4.53
C THR A 80 -10.93 7.14 -3.66
N MET A 81 -9.67 6.73 -3.44
CA MET A 81 -9.33 5.61 -2.58
C MET A 81 -9.73 5.84 -1.12
N ARG A 82 -9.51 7.05 -0.58
CA ARG A 82 -9.92 7.40 0.79
C ARG A 82 -11.44 7.44 0.94
N VAL A 83 -12.17 7.96 -0.06
CA VAL A 83 -13.63 7.95 -0.09
C VAL A 83 -14.15 6.50 -0.10
N LEU A 84 -13.57 5.61 -0.91
CA LEU A 84 -13.92 4.19 -0.92
C LEU A 84 -13.74 3.55 0.48
N CYS A 85 -12.61 3.84 1.14
CA CYS A 85 -12.39 3.39 2.51
C CYS A 85 -13.40 3.99 3.51
N GLY A 86 -13.73 5.26 3.35
CA GLY A 86 -14.74 5.96 4.14
C GLY A 86 -16.14 5.36 3.99
N VAL A 87 -16.53 5.03 2.75
CA VAL A 87 -17.79 4.31 2.48
C VAL A 87 -17.79 2.93 3.14
N ALA A 88 -16.72 2.18 3.05
CA ALA A 88 -16.60 0.89 3.75
C ALA A 88 -16.71 1.06 5.27
N ALA A 89 -16.08 2.09 5.84
CA ALA A 89 -16.18 2.41 7.27
C ALA A 89 -17.61 2.79 7.66
N ALA A 90 -18.30 3.61 6.88
CA ALA A 90 -19.69 3.99 7.10
C ALA A 90 -20.64 2.77 7.06
N LEU A 91 -20.46 1.88 6.08
CA LEU A 91 -21.21 0.62 5.98
C LEU A 91 -20.97 -0.29 7.18
N LEU A 92 -19.72 -0.39 7.67
CA LEU A 92 -19.39 -1.15 8.87
C LEU A 92 -20.09 -0.60 10.11
N ALA A 93 -20.07 0.72 10.29
CA ALA A 93 -20.70 1.36 11.45
C ALA A 93 -22.22 1.23 11.41
N TRP A 94 -22.83 1.50 10.26
CA TRP A 94 -24.28 1.57 10.12
C TRP A 94 -24.94 0.20 9.89
N ARG A 95 -24.48 -0.55 8.87
CA ARG A 95 -25.16 -1.80 8.46
C ARG A 95 -24.77 -3.01 9.30
N TYR A 96 -23.54 -3.01 9.81
CA TYR A 96 -22.99 -4.15 10.55
C TYR A 96 -22.78 -3.86 12.05
N ALA A 97 -23.19 -2.69 12.53
CA ALA A 97 -23.03 -2.25 13.93
C ALA A 97 -21.60 -2.48 14.47
N ALA A 98 -20.59 -2.25 13.60
CA ALA A 98 -19.17 -2.48 13.90
C ALA A 98 -18.37 -1.16 13.95
N PRO A 99 -18.74 -0.19 14.83
CA PRO A 99 -18.12 1.14 14.86
C PRO A 99 -16.62 1.09 15.19
N TRP A 100 -16.19 0.12 15.97
CA TRP A 100 -14.77 -0.06 16.28
C TRP A 100 -13.94 -0.42 15.04
N SER A 101 -14.43 -1.34 14.21
CA SER A 101 -13.74 -1.68 12.95
C SER A 101 -13.77 -0.51 11.96
N ALA A 102 -14.87 0.25 11.90
CA ALA A 102 -14.97 1.47 11.11
C ALA A 102 -13.94 2.53 11.54
N LEU A 103 -13.87 2.82 12.84
CA LEU A 103 -12.88 3.74 13.42
C LEU A 103 -11.46 3.27 13.11
N TRP A 104 -11.20 1.96 13.21
CA TRP A 104 -9.90 1.38 12.92
C TRP A 104 -9.42 1.61 11.49
N LEU A 105 -10.34 1.47 10.50
CA LEU A 105 -10.04 1.81 9.10
C LEU A 105 -9.63 3.27 8.95
N VAL A 106 -10.47 4.17 9.46
CA VAL A 106 -10.24 5.63 9.36
C VAL A 106 -8.92 6.03 10.02
N LEU A 107 -8.66 5.54 11.24
CA LEU A 107 -7.42 5.82 11.95
C LEU A 107 -6.19 5.28 11.21
N THR A 108 -6.29 4.08 10.61
CA THR A 108 -5.16 3.52 9.86
C THR A 108 -4.84 4.34 8.63
N VAL A 109 -5.85 4.79 7.87
CA VAL A 109 -5.65 5.69 6.72
C VAL A 109 -5.10 7.05 7.16
N ALA A 110 -5.57 7.59 8.27
CA ALA A 110 -5.05 8.85 8.83
C ALA A 110 -3.57 8.71 9.22
N VAL A 111 -3.21 7.65 9.95
CA VAL A 111 -1.81 7.36 10.33
C VAL A 111 -0.95 7.18 9.07
N ALA A 112 -1.42 6.44 8.07
CA ALA A 112 -0.71 6.27 6.80
C ALA A 112 -0.45 7.64 6.13
N THR A 113 -1.44 8.53 6.14
CA THR A 113 -1.30 9.88 5.58
C THR A 113 -0.26 10.70 6.35
N VAL A 114 -0.28 10.66 7.67
CA VAL A 114 0.71 11.36 8.51
C VAL A 114 2.11 10.82 8.26
N VAL A 115 2.28 9.50 8.22
CA VAL A 115 3.57 8.85 7.91
C VAL A 115 4.05 9.28 6.52
N GLN A 116 3.18 9.27 5.51
CA GLN A 116 3.50 9.70 4.15
C GLN A 116 4.00 11.14 4.11
N GLN A 117 3.27 12.06 4.74
CA GLN A 117 3.66 13.48 4.75
C GLN A 117 4.94 13.72 5.55
N GLY A 118 5.12 13.02 6.67
CA GLY A 118 6.35 13.06 7.45
C GLY A 118 7.58 12.60 6.64
N LEU A 119 7.46 11.49 5.90
CA LEU A 119 8.53 11.00 5.02
C LEU A 119 8.80 11.96 3.86
N LYS A 120 7.77 12.57 3.27
CA LYS A 120 7.93 13.60 2.24
C LYS A 120 8.71 14.80 2.76
N ALA A 121 8.34 15.29 3.92
CA ALA A 121 9.03 16.43 4.54
C ALA A 121 10.47 16.11 4.98
N ALA A 122 10.71 14.88 5.44
CA ALA A 122 12.03 14.46 5.91
C ALA A 122 13.04 14.24 4.79
N LEU A 123 12.60 13.69 3.64
CA LEU A 123 13.49 13.38 2.51
C LEU A 123 13.52 14.47 1.45
N ASP A 124 12.48 15.26 1.34
CA ASP A 124 12.29 16.36 0.35
C ASP A 124 12.85 16.05 -1.05
N ARG A 125 12.65 14.81 -1.48
CA ARG A 125 13.22 14.28 -2.72
C ARG A 125 12.62 14.97 -3.94
N ALA A 126 13.47 15.49 -4.83
CA ALA A 126 13.06 16.09 -6.09
C ALA A 126 12.41 15.05 -7.03
N ARG A 127 11.39 15.49 -7.78
CA ARG A 127 10.75 14.69 -8.84
C ARG A 127 11.58 14.67 -10.11
N PRO A 128 11.33 13.70 -11.03
CA PRO A 128 11.82 13.79 -12.39
C PRO A 128 11.36 15.09 -13.06
N VAL A 129 12.27 15.71 -13.82
CA VAL A 129 12.00 16.92 -14.61
C VAL A 129 12.27 16.61 -16.06
N TRP A 130 11.30 16.91 -16.93
CA TRP A 130 11.35 16.60 -18.36
C TRP A 130 11.21 17.87 -19.21
N PRO A 131 11.88 17.96 -20.37
CA PRO A 131 11.66 19.06 -21.31
C PRO A 131 10.23 19.08 -21.89
N ASP A 132 9.64 17.90 -22.06
CA ASP A 132 8.32 17.63 -22.63
C ASP A 132 7.43 16.82 -21.66
N PRO A 133 7.02 17.40 -20.53
CA PRO A 133 6.32 16.65 -19.49
C PRO A 133 4.94 16.18 -19.98
N VAL A 134 4.68 14.87 -19.80
CA VAL A 134 3.37 14.28 -20.12
C VAL A 134 2.38 14.40 -18.98
N ASP A 135 2.82 14.73 -17.79
CA ASP A 135 2.00 15.01 -16.61
C ASP A 135 2.76 15.90 -15.63
N SER A 136 2.07 16.44 -14.61
CA SER A 136 2.67 17.27 -13.59
C SER A 136 2.25 16.82 -12.19
N ALA A 137 3.15 16.98 -11.23
CA ALA A 137 2.84 16.72 -9.83
C ALA A 137 3.66 17.65 -8.94
N HIS A 138 3.05 18.06 -7.83
CA HIS A 138 3.65 18.98 -6.86
C HIS A 138 4.14 18.21 -5.61
N TYR A 139 4.93 18.89 -4.78
CA TYR A 139 5.50 18.35 -3.53
C TYR A 139 6.57 17.28 -3.73
N ALA A 140 7.23 16.88 -2.65
CA ALA A 140 8.30 15.88 -2.64
C ALA A 140 7.89 14.55 -3.28
N ALA A 141 8.85 13.88 -3.93
CA ALA A 141 8.60 12.68 -4.67
C ALA A 141 8.39 11.45 -3.79
N PHE A 142 9.23 11.25 -2.76
CA PHE A 142 9.24 10.04 -1.93
C PHE A 142 8.44 10.19 -0.64
N PRO A 143 7.65 9.18 -0.25
CA PRO A 143 7.17 8.07 -1.08
C PRO A 143 6.01 8.50 -1.98
N SER A 144 5.71 7.68 -3.02
CA SER A 144 4.56 7.92 -3.89
C SER A 144 3.24 7.83 -3.11
N GLY A 145 2.49 8.93 -3.11
CA GLY A 145 1.23 9.01 -2.38
C GLY A 145 0.13 8.13 -2.96
N HIS A 146 0.06 8.02 -4.27
CA HIS A 146 -0.87 7.13 -4.99
C HIS A 146 -0.58 5.68 -4.65
N ALA A 147 0.68 5.24 -4.79
CA ALA A 147 1.07 3.87 -4.49
C ALA A 147 0.83 3.49 -3.03
N MET A 148 1.19 4.37 -2.09
CA MET A 148 0.99 4.13 -0.66
C MET A 148 -0.49 4.07 -0.28
N THR A 149 -1.30 5.03 -0.75
CA THR A 149 -2.74 5.08 -0.44
C THR A 149 -3.48 3.87 -1.01
N ALA A 150 -3.21 3.49 -2.27
CA ALA A 150 -3.81 2.31 -2.88
C ALA A 150 -3.43 1.03 -2.11
N THR A 151 -2.16 0.88 -1.71
CA THR A 151 -1.71 -0.26 -0.90
C THR A 151 -2.43 -0.35 0.44
N VAL A 152 -2.56 0.78 1.14
CA VAL A 152 -3.24 0.83 2.44
C VAL A 152 -4.72 0.51 2.30
N VAL A 153 -5.42 1.16 1.37
CA VAL A 153 -6.86 0.96 1.20
C VAL A 153 -7.17 -0.46 0.72
N CYS A 154 -6.50 -0.93 -0.33
CA CYS A 154 -6.69 -2.30 -0.82
C CYS A 154 -6.35 -3.34 0.25
N GLY A 155 -5.26 -3.16 0.98
CA GLY A 155 -4.86 -4.06 2.06
C GLY A 155 -5.87 -4.13 3.20
N LEU A 156 -6.43 -2.98 3.61
CA LEU A 156 -7.48 -2.92 4.63
C LEU A 156 -8.79 -3.56 4.16
N LEU A 157 -9.21 -3.31 2.92
CA LEU A 157 -10.42 -3.92 2.35
C LEU A 157 -10.26 -5.44 2.22
N LEU A 158 -9.11 -5.93 1.76
CA LEU A 158 -8.81 -7.37 1.74
C LEU A 158 -8.82 -7.96 3.15
N TRP A 159 -8.22 -7.29 4.12
CA TRP A 159 -8.26 -7.73 5.51
C TRP A 159 -9.70 -7.83 6.04
N LEU A 160 -10.57 -6.87 5.73
CA LEU A 160 -11.98 -6.92 6.09
C LEU A 160 -12.70 -8.11 5.45
N LEU A 161 -12.55 -8.30 4.15
CA LEU A 161 -13.17 -9.42 3.44
C LEU A 161 -12.72 -10.77 4.02
N HIS A 162 -11.42 -10.89 4.32
CA HIS A 162 -10.90 -12.08 4.98
C HIS A 162 -11.51 -12.29 6.38
N ARG A 163 -11.61 -11.22 7.17
CA ARG A 163 -12.19 -11.26 8.51
C ARG A 163 -13.66 -11.68 8.52
N HIS A 164 -14.41 -11.29 7.49
CA HIS A 164 -15.82 -11.62 7.33
C HIS A 164 -16.07 -12.96 6.61
N GLY A 165 -15.02 -13.71 6.30
CA GLY A 165 -15.13 -15.06 5.74
C GLY A 165 -15.83 -15.13 4.40
N VAL A 166 -15.62 -14.15 3.52
CA VAL A 166 -16.26 -14.11 2.20
C VAL A 166 -15.91 -15.34 1.35
N GLY A 167 -16.81 -15.72 0.45
CA GLY A 167 -16.63 -16.88 -0.42
C GLY A 167 -15.38 -16.77 -1.32
N ARG A 168 -14.84 -17.92 -1.74
CA ARG A 168 -13.57 -18.02 -2.50
C ARG A 168 -13.56 -17.18 -3.78
N VAL A 169 -14.69 -17.11 -4.49
CA VAL A 169 -14.79 -16.33 -5.74
C VAL A 169 -14.59 -14.84 -5.44
N LEU A 170 -15.39 -14.30 -4.52
CA LEU A 170 -15.29 -12.89 -4.12
C LEU A 170 -13.88 -12.55 -3.60
N TRP A 171 -13.28 -13.43 -2.79
CA TRP A 171 -11.92 -13.26 -2.29
C TRP A 171 -10.89 -13.17 -3.43
N ARG A 172 -10.93 -14.11 -4.38
CA ARG A 172 -9.99 -14.13 -5.51
C ARG A 172 -10.17 -12.92 -6.41
N THR A 173 -11.42 -12.52 -6.69
CA THR A 173 -11.71 -11.32 -7.46
C THR A 173 -11.20 -10.06 -6.77
N ALA A 174 -11.48 -9.90 -5.47
CA ALA A 174 -11.00 -8.76 -4.69
C ALA A 174 -9.46 -8.72 -4.64
N LEU A 175 -8.81 -9.87 -4.49
CA LEU A 175 -7.35 -9.96 -4.52
C LEU A 175 -6.79 -9.55 -5.89
N ALA A 176 -7.36 -10.06 -6.98
CA ALA A 176 -6.95 -9.69 -8.34
C ALA A 176 -7.12 -8.18 -8.58
N VAL A 177 -8.26 -7.61 -8.21
CA VAL A 177 -8.53 -6.17 -8.32
C VAL A 177 -7.54 -5.37 -7.47
N ALA A 178 -7.26 -5.78 -6.25
CA ALA A 178 -6.30 -5.12 -5.38
C ALA A 178 -4.87 -5.15 -5.96
N VAL A 179 -4.43 -6.31 -6.44
CA VAL A 179 -3.10 -6.44 -7.09
C VAL A 179 -3.02 -5.56 -8.33
N LEU A 180 -4.01 -5.61 -9.21
CA LEU A 180 -4.06 -4.77 -10.42
C LEU A 180 -4.07 -3.27 -10.06
N SER A 181 -4.82 -2.87 -9.03
CA SER A 181 -4.87 -1.47 -8.61
C SER A 181 -3.55 -1.00 -8.04
N VAL A 182 -2.94 -1.77 -7.12
CA VAL A 182 -1.69 -1.39 -6.46
C VAL A 182 -0.52 -1.36 -7.45
N THR A 183 -0.40 -2.38 -8.31
CA THR A 183 0.67 -2.42 -9.33
C THR A 183 0.39 -1.40 -10.43
N GLY A 184 -0.85 -1.33 -10.92
CA GLY A 184 -1.26 -0.42 -11.98
C GLY A 184 -1.01 1.03 -11.63
N VAL A 185 -1.46 1.49 -10.46
CA VAL A 185 -1.21 2.88 -10.04
C VAL A 185 0.27 3.18 -9.92
N GLY A 186 1.07 2.27 -9.38
CA GLY A 186 2.52 2.47 -9.28
C GLY A 186 3.17 2.61 -10.66
N LEU A 187 2.83 1.71 -11.58
CA LEU A 187 3.36 1.74 -12.94
C LEU A 187 2.93 2.99 -13.70
N THR A 188 1.67 3.44 -13.56
CA THR A 188 1.22 4.68 -14.20
C THR A 188 1.96 5.91 -13.67
N ARG A 189 2.37 5.95 -12.39
CA ARG A 189 3.14 7.10 -11.85
C ARG A 189 4.56 7.16 -12.40
N VAL A 190 5.20 6.02 -12.68
CA VAL A 190 6.50 5.95 -13.37
C VAL A 190 6.32 6.29 -14.85
N TRP A 191 5.30 5.72 -15.51
CA TRP A 191 4.97 5.99 -16.92
C TRP A 191 4.73 7.48 -17.18
N LEU A 192 3.95 8.13 -16.33
CA LEU A 192 3.65 9.55 -16.42
C LEU A 192 4.84 10.46 -16.05
N GLY A 193 5.99 9.88 -15.68
CA GLY A 193 7.22 10.60 -15.41
C GLY A 193 7.18 11.48 -14.17
N VAL A 194 6.25 11.26 -13.24
CA VAL A 194 6.06 12.09 -12.04
C VAL A 194 6.66 11.49 -10.78
N HIS A 195 7.10 10.23 -10.83
CA HIS A 195 7.77 9.52 -9.73
C HIS A 195 8.91 8.64 -10.24
N TRP A 196 9.92 8.51 -9.41
CA TRP A 196 10.95 7.50 -9.56
C TRP A 196 10.42 6.12 -9.22
N PRO A 197 10.92 5.01 -9.83
CA PRO A 197 10.57 3.65 -9.44
C PRO A 197 10.67 3.38 -7.94
N THR A 198 11.73 3.88 -7.29
CA THR A 198 11.92 3.71 -5.84
C THR A 198 10.91 4.49 -5.00
N ASP A 199 10.33 5.60 -5.47
CA ASP A 199 9.24 6.28 -4.77
C ASP A 199 8.00 5.39 -4.70
N VAL A 200 7.72 4.66 -5.79
CA VAL A 200 6.61 3.72 -5.88
C VAL A 200 6.84 2.52 -4.98
N LEU A 201 8.04 1.92 -5.04
CA LEU A 201 8.44 0.84 -4.13
C LEU A 201 8.35 1.28 -2.66
N GLY A 202 8.80 2.50 -2.34
CA GLY A 202 8.68 3.09 -1.02
C GLY A 202 7.21 3.21 -0.58
N GLY A 203 6.33 3.63 -1.48
CA GLY A 203 4.89 3.69 -1.23
C GLY A 203 4.28 2.31 -0.95
N TRP A 204 4.63 1.29 -1.74
CA TRP A 204 4.16 -0.08 -1.55
C TRP A 204 4.65 -0.67 -0.23
N LEU A 205 5.95 -0.58 0.06
CA LEU A 205 6.55 -1.14 1.27
C LEU A 205 6.02 -0.47 2.55
N THR A 206 6.02 0.86 2.60
CA THR A 206 5.51 1.61 3.77
C THR A 206 4.00 1.42 3.93
N GLY A 207 3.23 1.40 2.85
CA GLY A 207 1.80 1.10 2.89
C GLY A 207 1.51 -0.30 3.42
N ALA A 208 2.21 -1.31 2.91
CA ALA A 208 2.09 -2.69 3.39
C ALA A 208 2.49 -2.84 4.86
N LEU A 209 3.57 -2.15 5.29
CA LEU A 209 4.00 -2.14 6.69
C LEU A 209 2.94 -1.53 7.61
N VAL A 210 2.33 -0.41 7.22
CA VAL A 210 1.24 0.21 7.99
C VAL A 210 0.05 -0.74 8.12
N VAL A 211 -0.36 -1.40 7.04
CA VAL A 211 -1.44 -2.39 7.07
C VAL A 211 -1.08 -3.57 7.98
N ALA A 212 0.11 -4.14 7.84
CA ALA A 212 0.56 -5.26 8.65
C ALA A 212 0.61 -4.92 10.14
N ALA A 213 1.11 -3.74 10.49
CA ALA A 213 1.11 -3.22 11.85
C ALA A 213 -0.31 -3.04 12.39
N ALA A 214 -1.20 -2.38 11.62
CA ALA A 214 -2.58 -2.16 11.99
C ALA A 214 -3.34 -3.47 12.24
N VAL A 215 -3.20 -4.44 11.33
CA VAL A 215 -3.82 -5.77 11.47
C VAL A 215 -3.30 -6.50 12.71
N THR A 216 -2.00 -6.43 12.96
CA THR A 216 -1.37 -7.07 14.13
C THR A 216 -1.88 -6.47 15.43
N VAL A 217 -1.94 -5.13 15.53
CA VAL A 217 -2.45 -4.44 16.72
C VAL A 217 -3.95 -4.72 16.91
N HIS A 218 -4.74 -4.69 15.83
CA HIS A 218 -6.15 -5.01 15.92
C HIS A 218 -6.40 -6.42 16.44
N ARG A 219 -5.67 -7.43 15.96
CA ARG A 219 -5.79 -8.83 16.42
C ARG A 219 -5.47 -8.98 17.90
N ARG A 220 -4.51 -8.22 18.41
CA ARG A 220 -4.14 -8.24 19.84
C ARG A 220 -5.20 -7.61 20.73
N ARG A 221 -5.87 -6.54 20.25
CA ARG A 221 -6.90 -5.80 21.03
C ARG A 221 -8.29 -6.38 20.93
N CYS A 222 -8.61 -7.03 19.81
CA CYS A 222 -9.90 -7.65 19.52
C CYS A 222 -9.70 -9.12 19.11
N PRO A 223 -9.32 -10.02 20.04
CA PRO A 223 -9.25 -11.44 19.73
C PRO A 223 -10.64 -11.91 19.25
N ALA A 224 -10.66 -12.73 18.19
CA ALA A 224 -11.91 -13.32 17.71
C ALA A 224 -12.58 -14.06 18.86
N ARG A 225 -13.84 -13.75 19.13
CA ARG A 225 -14.64 -14.59 20.06
C ARG A 225 -14.71 -15.97 19.40
N ARG A 226 -14.16 -16.96 20.08
CA ARG A 226 -14.29 -18.38 19.71
C ARG A 226 -15.71 -18.86 19.94
#